data_a083cd3f487269ca3206d4e0e2f0d048
#
_entry.id   a083cd3f487269ca3206d4e0e2f0d048
#
_cell.length_a   1.000
_cell.length_b   1.000
_cell.length_c   1.000
_cell.angle_alpha   90.00
_cell.angle_beta   90.00
_cell.angle_gamma   90.00
#
_symmetry.space_group_name_H-M   'P 1'
#
loop_
_entity.id
_entity.type
_entity.pdbx_description
1 polymer ?
#
loop_
_entity_poly.entity_id
_entity_poly.type
_entity_poly.pdbx_seq_one_letter_code
_entity_poly.pdbx_strand_id
1 'polypeptide(L)'
;MRIAYLDCFAGIAGDMFLGALVDAGVPLQVLQEATAALNVGASLKIEKVNRSGISCTKVHVLEGDHFAEQPYTRQPEQQHQHKIGHEQTHDHDHEHAHARTDAHTHDDHPHSHTHGRSLTAIRTLIQAAPLAEPVKQTAIRTFELLGQSEAKIHNVPIDDIHFHEVGAVDAIVDIVAASAGIHHLQVGAWYCSPINVGGGTVVCAHGTFPVPAPATADLLRGLPTYSAHVQQELVTPTGAALLRALDPVFGPQPAMRVDRIGYGAGTRNSKDFPNVVRLSVGETCDQAATTSENSAATAGQSHSKSSEVVTVL
;
A
#
# COMPACT_ATOMS: atom_id res chain seq x y z
N MET A 1 -27.38 8.05 2.21
CA MET A 1 -26.51 6.96 2.70
C MET A 1 -25.08 7.47 2.82
N ARG A 2 -24.41 7.18 3.93
CA ARG A 2 -22.99 7.58 4.11
C ARG A 2 -22.09 6.73 3.26
N ILE A 3 -21.17 7.35 2.51
CA ILE A 3 -20.24 6.71 1.59
C ILE A 3 -18.83 7.27 1.75
N ALA A 4 -17.84 6.50 1.30
CA ALA A 4 -16.45 6.92 1.21
C ALA A 4 -15.92 6.76 -0.21
N TYR A 5 -15.08 7.69 -0.65
CA TYR A 5 -14.39 7.65 -1.92
C TYR A 5 -12.88 7.75 -1.70
N LEU A 6 -12.15 6.75 -2.18
CA LEU A 6 -10.68 6.72 -2.20
C LEU A 6 -10.18 7.19 -3.55
N ASP A 7 -9.31 8.19 -3.54
CA ASP A 7 -8.61 8.66 -4.74
C ASP A 7 -7.15 8.22 -4.68
N CYS A 8 -6.84 7.17 -5.44
CA CYS A 8 -5.54 6.49 -5.46
C CYS A 8 -4.63 7.00 -6.59
N PHE A 9 -4.66 8.33 -6.88
CA PHE A 9 -3.83 8.93 -7.94
C PHE A 9 -2.31 8.77 -7.70
N ALA A 10 -1.90 8.65 -6.45
CA ALA A 10 -0.53 8.32 -6.02
C ALA A 10 -0.44 6.91 -5.41
N GLY A 11 -1.34 6.00 -5.81
CA GLY A 11 -1.40 4.67 -5.27
C GLY A 11 -1.97 4.59 -3.86
N ILE A 12 -1.61 3.52 -3.13
CA ILE A 12 -2.04 3.29 -1.76
C ILE A 12 -1.08 2.34 -1.04
N ALA A 13 -0.78 2.66 0.23
CA ALA A 13 -0.07 1.82 1.17
C ALA A 13 -0.80 1.81 2.51
N GLY A 14 -0.45 0.90 3.43
CA GLY A 14 -1.12 0.79 4.71
C GLY A 14 -1.04 2.07 5.53
N ASP A 15 0.16 2.61 5.69
CA ASP A 15 0.44 3.88 6.37
C ASP A 15 -0.30 5.10 5.76
N MET A 16 -0.39 5.14 4.40
CA MET A 16 -1.16 6.17 3.69
C MET A 16 -2.65 6.06 4.03
N PHE A 17 -3.18 4.85 4.08
CA PHE A 17 -4.59 4.67 4.39
C PHE A 17 -4.89 5.01 5.86
N LEU A 18 -4.03 4.61 6.80
CA LEU A 18 -4.15 5.03 8.20
C LEU A 18 -4.12 6.56 8.34
N GLY A 19 -3.18 7.22 7.66
CA GLY A 19 -3.09 8.67 7.65
C GLY A 19 -4.35 9.33 7.11
N ALA A 20 -4.91 8.83 6.03
CA ALA A 20 -6.14 9.33 5.42
C ALA A 20 -7.35 9.15 6.34
N LEU A 21 -7.47 8.03 7.05
CA LEU A 21 -8.53 7.76 8.03
C LEU A 21 -8.49 8.79 9.17
N VAL A 22 -7.31 9.01 9.76
CA VAL A 22 -7.14 9.97 10.85
C VAL A 22 -7.42 11.40 10.35
N ASP A 23 -6.88 11.77 9.21
CA ASP A 23 -7.06 13.10 8.63
C ASP A 23 -8.53 13.38 8.24
N ALA A 24 -9.27 12.34 7.86
CA ALA A 24 -10.71 12.38 7.62
C ALA A 24 -11.55 12.37 8.92
N GLY A 25 -10.90 12.39 10.10
CA GLY A 25 -11.57 12.55 11.39
C GLY A 25 -11.90 11.24 12.11
N VAL A 26 -11.27 10.11 11.76
CA VAL A 26 -11.26 8.94 12.64
C VAL A 26 -10.38 9.29 13.85
N PRO A 27 -10.90 9.17 15.09
CA PRO A 27 -10.09 9.46 16.28
C PRO A 27 -8.84 8.56 16.31
N LEU A 28 -7.68 9.15 16.52
CA LEU A 28 -6.42 8.40 16.66
C LEU A 28 -6.53 7.28 17.69
N GLN A 29 -7.25 7.53 18.76
CA GLN A 29 -7.46 6.57 19.84
C GLN A 29 -8.03 5.23 19.33
N VAL A 30 -8.92 5.24 18.32
CA VAL A 30 -9.49 4.01 17.71
C VAL A 30 -8.38 3.14 17.12
N LEU A 31 -7.42 3.75 16.42
CA LEU A 31 -6.29 3.06 15.83
C LEU A 31 -5.31 2.57 16.88
N GLN A 32 -5.04 3.43 17.89
CA GLN A 32 -4.14 3.08 19.00
C GLN A 32 -4.68 1.94 19.86
N GLU A 33 -5.97 1.93 20.17
CA GLU A 33 -6.62 0.85 20.91
C GLU A 33 -6.55 -0.47 20.13
N ALA A 34 -6.79 -0.42 18.81
CA ALA A 34 -6.68 -1.60 17.95
C ALA A 34 -5.24 -2.13 17.87
N THR A 35 -4.25 -1.24 17.81
CA THR A 35 -2.84 -1.60 17.84
C THR A 35 -2.44 -2.22 19.18
N ALA A 36 -2.83 -1.61 20.28
CA ALA A 36 -2.53 -2.11 21.64
C ALA A 36 -3.19 -3.47 21.91
N ALA A 37 -4.39 -3.70 21.37
CA ALA A 37 -5.11 -4.96 21.50
C ALA A 37 -4.36 -6.17 20.92
N LEU A 38 -3.45 -5.96 19.97
CA LEU A 38 -2.60 -7.02 19.40
C LEU A 38 -1.53 -7.51 20.36
N ASN A 39 -1.14 -6.68 21.34
CA ASN A 39 -0.09 -6.99 22.33
C ASN A 39 1.25 -7.46 21.66
N VAL A 40 1.64 -6.79 20.59
CA VAL A 40 2.89 -7.07 19.83
C VAL A 40 4.01 -6.09 20.15
N GLY A 41 3.86 -5.24 21.18
CA GLY A 41 4.84 -4.23 21.55
C GLY A 41 4.91 -3.03 20.61
N ALA A 42 3.89 -2.86 19.77
CA ALA A 42 3.82 -1.77 18.81
C ALA A 42 2.97 -0.59 19.31
N SER A 43 3.27 0.59 18.80
CA SER A 43 2.50 1.81 19.02
C SER A 43 2.44 2.65 17.74
N LEU A 44 1.53 3.64 17.71
CA LEU A 44 1.37 4.54 16.57
C LEU A 44 1.85 5.96 16.94
N LYS A 45 2.66 6.54 16.06
CA LYS A 45 3.06 7.94 16.09
C LYS A 45 2.49 8.68 14.89
N ILE A 46 1.90 9.84 15.12
CA ILE A 46 1.35 10.68 14.06
C ILE A 46 2.22 11.91 13.85
N GLU A 47 2.35 12.30 12.62
CA GLU A 47 3.04 13.52 12.22
C GLU A 47 2.25 14.23 11.11
N LYS A 48 2.15 15.57 11.21
CA LYS A 48 1.68 16.39 10.09
C LYS A 48 2.87 16.73 9.22
N VAL A 49 2.78 16.31 7.95
CA VAL A 49 3.85 16.48 6.96
C VAL A 49 3.33 17.23 5.74
N ASN A 50 4.26 17.73 4.94
CA ASN A 50 3.96 18.34 3.65
C ASN A 50 4.40 17.41 2.52
N ARG A 51 3.52 17.18 1.55
CA ARG A 51 3.81 16.45 0.32
C ARG A 51 3.45 17.34 -0.88
N SER A 52 4.47 17.92 -1.51
CA SER A 52 4.29 18.82 -2.69
C SER A 52 3.23 19.90 -2.45
N GLY A 53 3.26 20.57 -1.29
CA GLY A 53 2.32 21.65 -0.92
C GLY A 53 1.05 21.19 -0.20
N ILE A 54 0.75 19.89 -0.16
CA ILE A 54 -0.42 19.35 0.56
C ILE A 54 -0.02 19.04 2.01
N SER A 55 -0.72 19.66 2.99
CA SER A 55 -0.64 19.26 4.39
C SER A 55 -1.40 17.95 4.58
N CYS A 56 -0.74 16.93 5.08
CA CYS A 56 -1.29 15.58 5.19
C CYS A 56 -0.80 14.88 6.48
N THR A 57 -1.45 13.79 6.83
CA THR A 57 -1.14 13.01 8.03
C THR A 57 -0.30 11.79 7.67
N LYS A 58 0.87 11.68 8.28
CA LYS A 58 1.70 10.46 8.25
C LYS A 58 1.49 9.71 9.55
N VAL A 59 1.25 8.41 9.43
CA VAL A 59 1.22 7.48 10.57
C VAL A 59 2.45 6.61 10.48
N HIS A 60 3.14 6.46 11.59
CA HIS A 60 4.29 5.57 11.76
C HIS A 60 3.93 4.50 12.76
N VAL A 61 4.32 3.27 12.45
CA VAL A 61 4.31 2.17 13.41
C VAL A 61 5.66 2.16 14.13
N LEU A 62 5.62 2.14 15.45
CA LEU A 62 6.80 1.99 16.31
C LEU A 62 6.79 0.62 16.94
N GLU A 63 7.96 -0.02 17.01
CA GLU A 63 8.23 -1.22 17.79
C GLU A 63 9.21 -0.83 18.91
N GLY A 64 8.70 -0.71 20.13
CA GLY A 64 9.40 0.01 21.19
C GLY A 64 9.62 1.49 20.81
N ASP A 65 10.89 1.93 20.82
CA ASP A 65 11.27 3.31 20.45
C ASP A 65 11.73 3.45 18.99
N HIS A 66 11.67 2.37 18.20
CA HIS A 66 12.16 2.35 16.81
C HIS A 66 10.99 2.34 15.82
N PHE A 67 11.20 2.97 14.65
CA PHE A 67 10.26 2.84 13.55
C PHE A 67 10.29 1.41 13.03
N ALA A 68 9.13 0.76 12.95
CA ALA A 68 8.99 -0.60 12.42
C ALA A 68 9.16 -0.61 10.88
N GLU A 69 8.91 0.51 10.22
CA GLU A 69 9.19 0.70 8.81
C GLU A 69 10.71 0.69 8.60
N GLN A 70 11.24 -0.24 7.79
CA GLN A 70 12.64 -0.18 7.39
C GLN A 70 12.86 1.08 6.55
N PRO A 71 13.88 1.92 6.88
CA PRO A 71 14.23 3.03 6.03
C PRO A 71 14.63 2.47 4.65
N TYR A 72 14.01 2.97 3.58
CA TYR A 72 14.38 2.66 2.22
C TYR A 72 15.83 3.11 2.00
N THR A 73 16.79 2.24 2.24
CA THR A 73 18.20 2.47 1.95
C THR A 73 18.37 2.35 0.45
N ARG A 74 18.41 3.51 -0.23
CA ARG A 74 18.93 3.61 -1.59
C ARG A 74 20.37 3.08 -1.53
N GLN A 75 20.62 1.87 -2.02
CA GLN A 75 21.98 1.43 -2.25
C GLN A 75 22.63 2.46 -3.23
N PRO A 76 23.81 3.01 -2.91
CA PRO A 76 24.49 3.89 -3.84
C PRO A 76 24.72 3.10 -5.13
N GLU A 77 24.32 3.69 -6.26
CA GLU A 77 24.65 3.18 -7.58
C GLU A 77 26.13 2.89 -7.63
N GLN A 78 26.52 1.63 -7.67
CA GLN A 78 27.88 1.24 -8.00
C GLN A 78 28.09 1.66 -9.45
N GLN A 79 28.74 2.81 -9.64
CA GLN A 79 29.27 3.21 -10.93
C GLN A 79 30.29 2.15 -11.35
N HIS A 80 29.86 1.21 -12.17
CA HIS A 80 30.77 0.37 -12.92
C HIS A 80 31.54 1.26 -13.90
N GLN A 81 32.67 1.79 -13.46
CA GLN A 81 33.67 2.32 -14.36
C GLN A 81 34.23 1.17 -15.19
N HIS A 82 33.74 1.04 -16.40
CA HIS A 82 34.43 0.24 -17.42
C HIS A 82 35.80 0.87 -17.69
N LYS A 83 36.83 0.33 -17.03
CA LYS A 83 38.20 0.51 -17.49
C LYS A 83 38.40 -0.37 -18.71
N ILE A 84 38.40 0.28 -19.88
CA ILE A 84 38.99 -0.27 -21.11
C ILE A 84 40.49 -0.23 -20.88
N GLY A 85 41.11 -1.37 -20.78
CA GLY A 85 42.55 -1.51 -20.60
C GLY A 85 43.07 -2.73 -21.35
N HIS A 86 43.84 -2.43 -22.33
CA HIS A 86 44.66 -3.13 -23.31
C HIS A 86 45.04 -4.60 -23.03
N GLU A 87 45.04 -5.34 -24.17
CA GLU A 87 45.70 -6.62 -24.43
C GLU A 87 47.14 -6.64 -23.89
N GLN A 88 47.52 -7.74 -23.27
CA GLN A 88 48.82 -8.39 -23.49
C GLN A 88 48.72 -9.90 -23.21
N THR A 89 48.99 -10.65 -24.28
CA THR A 89 49.28 -12.08 -24.33
C THR A 89 50.53 -12.41 -23.52
N HIS A 90 50.47 -13.51 -22.75
CA HIS A 90 51.61 -14.41 -22.53
C HIS A 90 51.10 -15.79 -22.02
N ASP A 91 51.44 -16.81 -22.85
CA ASP A 91 51.46 -18.22 -22.50
C ASP A 91 52.39 -18.47 -21.32
N HIS A 92 52.00 -19.41 -20.47
CA HIS A 92 52.87 -20.44 -19.88
C HIS A 92 52.08 -21.50 -19.13
N ASP A 93 52.22 -22.73 -19.63
CA ASP A 93 51.90 -23.99 -18.96
C ASP A 93 52.66 -24.12 -17.64
N HIS A 94 52.00 -24.70 -16.63
CA HIS A 94 52.62 -25.64 -15.68
C HIS A 94 51.56 -26.39 -14.86
N GLU A 95 51.53 -27.70 -15.05
CA GLU A 95 50.94 -28.71 -14.15
C GLU A 95 51.57 -28.63 -12.74
N HIS A 96 50.80 -28.91 -11.70
CA HIS A 96 51.12 -29.83 -10.60
C HIS A 96 50.02 -29.86 -9.51
N ALA A 97 49.32 -30.96 -9.40
CA ALA A 97 49.32 -31.94 -8.27
C ALA A 97 48.86 -31.45 -6.87
N HIS A 98 47.73 -32.04 -6.48
CA HIS A 98 47.22 -32.43 -5.16
C HIS A 98 47.97 -32.02 -3.87
N ALA A 99 47.22 -31.36 -2.97
CA ALA A 99 47.21 -31.75 -1.55
C ALA A 99 45.85 -31.36 -0.89
N ARG A 100 45.18 -32.35 -0.32
CA ARG A 100 44.06 -32.19 0.63
C ARG A 100 44.64 -31.77 1.97
N THR A 101 43.94 -30.87 2.64
CA THR A 101 43.59 -30.76 4.05
C THR A 101 43.42 -29.29 4.37
N ASP A 102 42.21 -28.92 4.78
CA ASP A 102 42.06 -28.42 6.14
C ASP A 102 40.57 -28.10 6.41
N ALA A 103 40.19 -28.53 7.59
CA ALA A 103 38.89 -28.37 8.18
C ALA A 103 38.62 -26.89 8.43
N HIS A 104 37.66 -26.33 7.70
CA HIS A 104 37.06 -25.06 8.07
C HIS A 104 35.99 -25.32 9.14
N THR A 105 36.34 -24.98 10.36
CA THR A 105 35.38 -24.78 11.45
C THR A 105 34.40 -23.68 11.01
N HIS A 106 33.16 -24.05 10.75
CA HIS A 106 32.07 -23.10 10.62
C HIS A 106 31.81 -22.51 12.01
N ASP A 107 32.23 -21.26 12.21
CA ASP A 107 31.69 -20.44 13.26
C ASP A 107 30.22 -20.16 12.91
N ASP A 108 29.35 -20.97 13.50
CA ASP A 108 27.92 -20.73 13.56
C ASP A 108 27.67 -19.44 14.38
N HIS A 109 27.78 -18.29 13.74
CA HIS A 109 27.10 -17.12 14.25
C HIS A 109 25.61 -17.35 14.02
N PRO A 110 24.78 -17.36 15.08
CA PRO A 110 23.34 -17.42 14.92
C PRO A 110 22.89 -16.09 14.29
N HIS A 111 22.85 -16.03 12.96
CA HIS A 111 22.03 -15.05 12.29
C HIS A 111 20.59 -15.39 12.68
N SER A 112 20.05 -14.62 13.61
CA SER A 112 18.64 -14.59 13.93
C SER A 112 17.89 -14.16 12.67
N HIS A 113 17.64 -15.11 11.77
CA HIS A 113 16.64 -14.97 10.77
C HIS A 113 15.31 -14.90 11.52
N THR A 114 14.76 -13.72 11.68
CA THR A 114 13.37 -13.55 12.08
C THR A 114 12.54 -14.26 11.03
N HIS A 115 12.22 -15.52 11.31
CA HIS A 115 11.30 -16.30 10.48
C HIS A 115 9.99 -15.53 10.43
N GLY A 116 9.55 -15.14 9.22
CA GLY A 116 8.28 -14.45 9.01
C GLY A 116 7.12 -15.22 9.66
N ARG A 117 6.09 -14.51 10.11
CA ARG A 117 4.93 -15.15 10.73
C ARG A 117 4.12 -15.90 9.67
N SER A 118 3.63 -17.11 10.03
CA SER A 118 2.68 -17.82 9.18
C SER A 118 1.31 -17.15 9.21
N LEU A 119 0.50 -17.37 8.16
CA LEU A 119 -0.88 -16.89 8.11
C LEU A 119 -1.69 -17.41 9.31
N THR A 120 -1.48 -18.65 9.71
CA THR A 120 -2.13 -19.26 10.88
C THR A 120 -1.78 -18.54 12.18
N ALA A 121 -0.51 -18.16 12.38
CA ALA A 121 -0.07 -17.41 13.55
C ALA A 121 -0.70 -16.01 13.59
N ILE A 122 -0.79 -15.31 12.45
CA ILE A 122 -1.42 -14.00 12.34
C ILE A 122 -2.94 -14.11 12.60
N ARG A 123 -3.60 -15.10 12.05
CA ARG A 123 -5.02 -15.38 12.32
C ARG A 123 -5.28 -15.59 13.81
N THR A 124 -4.48 -16.43 14.45
CA THR A 124 -4.60 -16.71 15.88
C THR A 124 -4.40 -15.44 16.72
N LEU A 125 -3.42 -14.62 16.37
CA LEU A 125 -3.16 -13.33 17.02
C LEU A 125 -4.38 -12.40 16.93
N ILE A 126 -4.94 -12.21 15.74
CA ILE A 126 -6.10 -11.33 15.53
C ILE A 126 -7.34 -11.88 16.24
N GLN A 127 -7.58 -13.19 16.17
CA GLN A 127 -8.72 -13.82 16.83
C GLN A 127 -8.66 -13.68 18.36
N ALA A 128 -7.48 -13.80 18.95
CA ALA A 128 -7.27 -13.67 20.40
C ALA A 128 -7.37 -12.21 20.89
N ALA A 129 -7.16 -11.22 20.00
CA ALA A 129 -7.20 -9.81 20.38
C ALA A 129 -8.62 -9.37 20.82
N PRO A 130 -8.76 -8.50 21.82
CA PRO A 130 -10.05 -7.97 22.28
C PRO A 130 -10.59 -6.88 21.32
N LEU A 131 -10.83 -7.25 20.07
CA LEU A 131 -11.35 -6.41 19.01
C LEU A 131 -12.79 -6.77 18.67
N ALA A 132 -13.55 -5.81 18.13
CA ALA A 132 -14.89 -6.08 17.60
C ALA A 132 -14.83 -7.07 16.44
N GLU A 133 -15.80 -7.97 16.37
CA GLU A 133 -15.81 -9.03 15.37
C GLU A 133 -15.69 -8.54 13.91
N PRO A 134 -16.40 -7.47 13.48
CA PRO A 134 -16.23 -6.95 12.12
C PRO A 134 -14.80 -6.46 11.81
N VAL A 135 -14.09 -5.93 12.81
CA VAL A 135 -12.66 -5.53 12.68
C VAL A 135 -11.79 -6.76 12.44
N LYS A 136 -11.99 -7.82 13.25
CA LYS A 136 -11.28 -9.10 13.09
C LYS A 136 -11.52 -9.70 11.71
N GLN A 137 -12.78 -9.74 11.27
CA GLN A 137 -13.14 -10.30 9.97
C GLN A 137 -12.48 -9.55 8.81
N THR A 138 -12.50 -8.21 8.83
CA THR A 138 -11.83 -7.41 7.80
C THR A 138 -10.32 -7.63 7.80
N ALA A 139 -9.68 -7.63 8.96
CA ALA A 139 -8.24 -7.85 9.08
C ALA A 139 -7.83 -9.26 8.63
N ILE A 140 -8.53 -10.31 9.08
CA ILE A 140 -8.26 -11.69 8.69
C ILE A 140 -8.45 -11.87 7.19
N ARG A 141 -9.55 -11.34 6.61
CA ARG A 141 -9.77 -11.39 5.16
C ARG A 141 -8.64 -10.72 4.39
N THR A 142 -8.14 -9.58 4.85
CA THR A 142 -7.01 -8.89 4.22
C THR A 142 -5.76 -9.78 4.21
N PHE A 143 -5.45 -10.44 5.33
CA PHE A 143 -4.32 -11.38 5.40
C PHE A 143 -4.53 -12.65 4.57
N GLU A 144 -5.75 -13.14 4.45
CA GLU A 144 -6.07 -14.27 3.58
C GLU A 144 -5.83 -13.94 2.11
N LEU A 145 -6.20 -12.74 1.67
CA LEU A 145 -5.95 -12.27 0.31
C LEU A 145 -4.44 -12.14 0.05
N LEU A 146 -3.67 -11.59 1.00
CA LEU A 146 -2.22 -11.56 0.94
C LEU A 146 -1.62 -12.97 0.87
N GLY A 147 -2.03 -13.86 1.77
CA GLY A 147 -1.56 -15.24 1.83
C GLY A 147 -1.87 -16.03 0.56
N GLN A 148 -3.05 -15.84 -0.03
CA GLN A 148 -3.42 -16.46 -1.31
C GLN A 148 -2.51 -15.98 -2.46
N SER A 149 -2.21 -14.68 -2.49
CA SER A 149 -1.34 -14.12 -3.51
C SER A 149 0.10 -14.62 -3.36
N GLU A 150 0.66 -14.57 -2.17
CA GLU A 150 2.01 -15.06 -1.88
C GLU A 150 2.14 -16.57 -2.13
N ALA A 151 1.19 -17.37 -1.64
CA ALA A 151 1.16 -18.81 -1.86
C ALA A 151 1.17 -19.18 -3.34
N LYS A 152 0.41 -18.44 -4.15
CA LYS A 152 0.39 -18.60 -5.59
C LYS A 152 1.72 -18.22 -6.25
N ILE A 153 2.34 -17.10 -5.85
CA ILE A 153 3.63 -16.65 -6.39
C ILE A 153 4.74 -17.65 -6.06
N HIS A 154 4.75 -18.17 -4.84
CA HIS A 154 5.75 -19.15 -4.38
C HIS A 154 5.41 -20.60 -4.76
N ASN A 155 4.22 -20.83 -5.33
CA ASN A 155 3.73 -22.17 -5.68
C ASN A 155 3.77 -23.15 -4.49
N VAL A 156 3.26 -22.69 -3.34
CA VAL A 156 3.15 -23.46 -2.11
C VAL A 156 1.69 -23.44 -1.61
N PRO A 157 1.27 -24.42 -0.78
CA PRO A 157 -0.01 -24.36 -0.09
C PRO A 157 -0.11 -23.10 0.79
N ILE A 158 -1.31 -22.53 0.93
CA ILE A 158 -1.53 -21.32 1.71
C ILE A 158 -1.17 -21.49 3.20
N ASP A 159 -1.32 -22.69 3.73
CA ASP A 159 -1.01 -22.99 5.14
C ASP A 159 0.50 -23.04 5.39
N ASP A 160 1.31 -23.21 4.34
CA ASP A 160 2.77 -23.27 4.41
C ASP A 160 3.41 -21.90 4.15
N ILE A 161 2.60 -20.86 3.91
CA ILE A 161 3.15 -19.53 3.63
C ILE A 161 3.72 -18.88 4.88
N HIS A 162 4.94 -18.39 4.76
CA HIS A 162 5.59 -17.52 5.72
C HIS A 162 5.81 -16.16 5.09
N PHE A 163 5.19 -15.15 5.65
CA PHE A 163 5.32 -13.78 5.17
C PHE A 163 6.69 -13.21 5.54
N HIS A 164 7.51 -12.87 4.56
CA HIS A 164 8.83 -12.30 4.79
C HIS A 164 8.75 -10.79 5.10
N GLU A 165 7.96 -10.05 4.32
CA GLU A 165 7.77 -8.60 4.46
C GLU A 165 6.47 -8.27 5.16
N VAL A 166 5.34 -8.78 4.69
CA VAL A 166 4.00 -8.47 5.23
C VAL A 166 3.64 -9.21 6.53
N GLY A 167 4.52 -10.10 7.02
CA GLY A 167 4.43 -10.70 8.35
C GLY A 167 5.10 -9.89 9.44
N ALA A 168 5.75 -8.78 9.10
CA ALA A 168 6.36 -7.85 10.04
C ALA A 168 5.29 -7.11 10.85
N VAL A 169 5.71 -6.55 11.98
CA VAL A 169 4.79 -5.91 12.94
C VAL A 169 4.06 -4.72 12.32
N ASP A 170 4.74 -3.94 11.47
CA ASP A 170 4.17 -2.78 10.78
C ASP A 170 2.97 -3.17 9.90
N ALA A 171 3.10 -4.19 9.06
CA ALA A 171 2.01 -4.64 8.20
C ALA A 171 0.81 -5.19 9.00
N ILE A 172 1.08 -5.88 10.13
CA ILE A 172 0.02 -6.39 11.01
C ILE A 172 -0.74 -5.23 11.65
N VAL A 173 -0.01 -4.24 12.15
CA VAL A 173 -0.59 -3.05 12.77
C VAL A 173 -1.37 -2.23 11.75
N ASP A 174 -0.78 -2.00 10.56
CA ASP A 174 -1.44 -1.26 9.48
C ASP A 174 -2.79 -1.87 9.12
N ILE A 175 -2.84 -3.18 8.91
CA ILE A 175 -4.07 -3.87 8.51
C ILE A 175 -5.11 -3.85 9.63
N VAL A 176 -4.72 -4.13 10.86
CA VAL A 176 -5.67 -4.19 11.99
C VAL A 176 -6.17 -2.80 12.37
N ALA A 177 -5.29 -1.80 12.44
CA ALA A 177 -5.68 -0.43 12.72
C ALA A 177 -6.54 0.17 11.59
N ALA A 178 -6.21 -0.12 10.31
CA ALA A 178 -7.04 0.27 9.18
C ALA A 178 -8.43 -0.37 9.27
N SER A 179 -8.52 -1.66 9.61
CA SER A 179 -9.80 -2.35 9.80
C SER A 179 -10.65 -1.71 10.90
N ALA A 180 -10.04 -1.28 12.00
CA ALA A 180 -10.74 -0.55 13.06
C ALA A 180 -11.24 0.82 12.58
N GLY A 181 -10.41 1.57 11.85
CA GLY A 181 -10.78 2.87 11.27
C GLY A 181 -11.90 2.75 10.23
N ILE A 182 -11.85 1.74 9.35
CA ILE A 182 -12.90 1.43 8.36
C ILE A 182 -14.22 1.21 9.08
N HIS A 183 -14.22 0.37 10.09
CA HIS A 183 -15.42 0.05 10.85
C HIS A 183 -15.95 1.27 11.62
N HIS A 184 -15.08 2.11 12.18
CA HIS A 184 -15.44 3.35 12.88
C HIS A 184 -16.16 4.35 11.96
N LEU A 185 -15.80 4.43 10.68
CA LEU A 185 -16.42 5.36 9.74
C LEU A 185 -17.90 5.06 9.48
N GLN A 186 -18.33 3.81 9.66
CA GLN A 186 -19.71 3.37 9.44
C GLN A 186 -20.28 3.79 8.08
N VAL A 187 -19.49 3.63 7.02
CA VAL A 187 -19.92 3.89 5.65
C VAL A 187 -20.64 2.67 5.07
N GLY A 188 -21.70 2.92 4.32
CA GLY A 188 -22.50 1.87 3.71
C GLY A 188 -21.93 1.36 2.38
N ALA A 189 -21.08 2.16 1.72
CA ALA A 189 -20.41 1.74 0.49
C ALA A 189 -19.08 2.49 0.32
N TRP A 190 -18.11 1.78 -0.25
CA TRP A 190 -16.82 2.30 -0.64
C TRP A 190 -16.74 2.45 -2.16
N TYR A 191 -16.15 3.55 -2.59
CA TYR A 191 -15.84 3.84 -3.99
C TYR A 191 -14.35 4.13 -4.12
N CYS A 192 -13.78 3.85 -5.29
CA CYS A 192 -12.36 4.07 -5.53
C CYS A 192 -12.11 4.53 -6.97
N SER A 193 -11.18 5.44 -7.17
CA SER A 193 -10.66 5.80 -8.49
C SER A 193 -9.93 4.61 -9.12
N PRO A 194 -9.63 4.61 -10.43
CA PRO A 194 -8.56 3.78 -10.96
C PRO A 194 -7.27 3.99 -10.17
N ILE A 195 -6.46 2.93 -10.04
CA ILE A 195 -5.30 2.88 -9.15
C ILE A 195 -4.03 3.17 -9.94
N ASN A 196 -3.29 4.22 -9.57
CA ASN A 196 -1.96 4.45 -10.13
C ASN A 196 -0.94 3.51 -9.47
N VAL A 197 -0.40 2.58 -10.23
CA VAL A 197 0.61 1.64 -9.70
C VAL A 197 2.03 2.18 -9.74
N GLY A 198 2.25 3.31 -10.44
CA GLY A 198 3.60 3.83 -10.70
C GLY A 198 4.28 3.09 -11.85
N GLY A 199 5.60 2.93 -11.79
CA GLY A 199 6.38 2.27 -12.84
C GLY A 199 7.80 1.94 -12.38
N GLY A 200 8.65 1.51 -13.32
CA GLY A 200 10.04 1.15 -13.03
C GLY A 200 10.18 -0.18 -12.31
N THR A 201 11.08 -0.25 -11.35
CA THR A 201 11.40 -1.47 -10.59
C THR A 201 11.38 -1.22 -9.09
N VAL A 202 11.15 -2.28 -8.32
CA VAL A 202 11.23 -2.31 -6.86
C VAL A 202 12.18 -3.41 -6.42
N VAL A 203 12.97 -3.14 -5.39
CA VAL A 203 13.84 -4.14 -4.74
C VAL A 203 13.13 -4.65 -3.51
N CYS A 204 12.96 -5.96 -3.40
CA CYS A 204 12.39 -6.65 -2.26
C CYS A 204 13.24 -7.86 -1.87
N ALA A 205 12.84 -8.61 -0.84
CA ALA A 205 13.60 -9.74 -0.30
C ALA A 205 14.03 -10.78 -1.37
N HIS A 206 13.27 -10.91 -2.45
CA HIS A 206 13.51 -11.90 -3.52
C HIS A 206 14.25 -11.33 -4.74
N GLY A 207 14.65 -10.06 -4.69
CA GLY A 207 15.38 -9.40 -5.79
C GLY A 207 14.68 -8.18 -6.36
N THR A 208 15.05 -7.82 -7.60
CA THR A 208 14.48 -6.66 -8.30
C THR A 208 13.37 -7.09 -9.23
N PHE A 209 12.19 -6.51 -9.06
CA PHE A 209 10.99 -6.82 -9.84
C PHE A 209 10.42 -5.58 -10.54
N PRO A 210 9.68 -5.77 -11.65
CA PRO A 210 8.93 -4.67 -12.25
C PRO A 210 7.80 -4.23 -11.31
N VAL A 211 7.43 -2.95 -11.39
CA VAL A 211 6.30 -2.38 -10.66
C VAL A 211 5.00 -2.56 -11.48
N PRO A 212 3.91 -3.06 -10.84
CA PRO A 212 3.83 -3.53 -9.45
C PRO A 212 4.54 -4.86 -9.23
N ALA A 213 5.06 -5.10 -8.01
CA ALA A 213 5.68 -6.37 -7.62
C ALA A 213 4.69 -7.55 -7.78
N PRO A 214 5.17 -8.80 -7.93
CA PRO A 214 4.32 -9.94 -8.29
C PRO A 214 3.09 -10.13 -7.40
N ALA A 215 3.23 -10.07 -6.08
CA ALA A 215 2.12 -10.20 -5.15
C ALA A 215 1.10 -9.05 -5.29
N THR A 216 1.59 -7.82 -5.42
CA THR A 216 0.75 -6.65 -5.68
C THR A 216 0.02 -6.79 -7.01
N ALA A 217 0.70 -7.24 -8.08
CA ALA A 217 0.09 -7.46 -9.38
C ALA A 217 -1.04 -8.50 -9.33
N ASP A 218 -0.84 -9.59 -8.60
CA ASP A 218 -1.87 -10.62 -8.43
C ASP A 218 -3.06 -10.10 -7.61
N LEU A 219 -2.82 -9.36 -6.54
CA LEU A 219 -3.86 -8.69 -5.75
C LEU A 219 -4.67 -7.68 -6.56
N LEU A 220 -4.05 -6.96 -7.49
CA LEU A 220 -4.72 -5.97 -8.33
C LEU A 220 -5.41 -6.57 -9.55
N ARG A 221 -5.30 -7.87 -9.80
CA ARG A 221 -5.91 -8.52 -10.97
C ARG A 221 -7.42 -8.30 -11.03
N GLY A 222 -7.89 -7.77 -12.17
CA GLY A 222 -9.31 -7.45 -12.40
C GLY A 222 -9.75 -6.10 -11.82
N LEU A 223 -8.86 -5.36 -11.16
CA LEU A 223 -9.11 -3.98 -10.75
C LEU A 223 -8.59 -3.00 -11.80
N PRO A 224 -9.20 -1.82 -11.96
CA PRO A 224 -8.74 -0.82 -12.92
C PRO A 224 -7.44 -0.17 -12.43
N THR A 225 -6.35 -0.40 -13.18
CA THR A 225 -5.02 0.13 -12.87
C THR A 225 -4.46 0.93 -14.04
N TYR A 226 -3.58 1.86 -13.75
CA TYR A 226 -2.81 2.60 -14.74
C TYR A 226 -1.41 2.94 -14.19
N SER A 227 -0.49 3.31 -15.06
CA SER A 227 0.86 3.74 -14.72
C SER A 227 1.07 5.17 -15.21
N ALA A 228 1.38 6.10 -14.29
CA ALA A 228 1.61 7.50 -14.64
C ALA A 228 2.52 8.21 -13.62
N HIS A 229 3.17 9.28 -14.10
CA HIS A 229 3.87 10.32 -13.35
C HIS A 229 5.23 9.94 -12.77
N VAL A 230 5.41 8.75 -12.19
CA VAL A 230 6.65 8.39 -11.48
C VAL A 230 7.12 6.98 -11.83
N GLN A 231 8.46 6.79 -11.79
CA GLN A 231 9.12 5.50 -11.99
C GLN A 231 9.48 4.90 -10.62
N GLN A 232 8.45 4.63 -9.82
CA GLN A 232 8.55 4.00 -8.49
C GLN A 232 7.26 3.28 -8.16
N GLU A 233 7.33 2.33 -7.23
CA GLU A 233 6.15 1.65 -6.71
C GLU A 233 5.28 2.63 -5.92
N LEU A 234 4.00 2.67 -6.26
CA LEU A 234 2.99 3.49 -5.59
C LEU A 234 1.96 2.65 -4.81
N VAL A 235 1.86 1.36 -5.10
CA VAL A 235 0.93 0.46 -4.43
C VAL A 235 1.70 -0.66 -3.75
N THR A 236 1.62 -0.72 -2.43
CA THR A 236 2.22 -1.82 -1.68
C THR A 236 1.29 -3.04 -1.61
N PRO A 237 1.81 -4.26 -1.33
CA PRO A 237 0.97 -5.44 -1.11
C PRO A 237 -0.12 -5.20 -0.05
N THR A 238 0.23 -4.54 1.06
CA THR A 238 -0.71 -4.19 2.15
C THR A 238 -1.84 -3.28 1.67
N GLY A 239 -1.50 -2.23 0.91
CA GLY A 239 -2.49 -1.30 0.33
C GLY A 239 -3.41 -2.00 -0.67
N ALA A 240 -2.87 -2.85 -1.55
CA ALA A 240 -3.64 -3.63 -2.51
C ALA A 240 -4.61 -4.62 -1.82
N ALA A 241 -4.15 -5.28 -0.75
CA ALA A 241 -4.97 -6.24 0.01
C ALA A 241 -6.10 -5.53 0.77
N LEU A 242 -5.84 -4.36 1.35
CA LEU A 242 -6.88 -3.54 1.98
C LEU A 242 -7.94 -3.11 0.98
N LEU A 243 -7.56 -2.64 -0.21
CA LEU A 243 -8.50 -2.32 -1.28
C LEU A 243 -9.35 -3.53 -1.68
N ARG A 244 -8.71 -4.70 -1.84
CA ARG A 244 -9.43 -5.94 -2.12
C ARG A 244 -10.42 -6.32 -1.03
N ALA A 245 -10.05 -6.16 0.23
CA ALA A 245 -10.91 -6.48 1.37
C ALA A 245 -12.09 -5.51 1.49
N LEU A 246 -11.89 -4.24 1.15
CA LEU A 246 -12.94 -3.23 1.08
C LEU A 246 -13.95 -3.48 -0.04
N ASP A 247 -13.53 -4.13 -1.12
CA ASP A 247 -14.33 -4.42 -2.32
C ASP A 247 -15.08 -3.17 -2.85
N PRO A 248 -14.37 -2.07 -3.15
CA PRO A 248 -15.02 -0.82 -3.52
C PRO A 248 -15.58 -0.87 -4.94
N VAL A 249 -16.60 -0.05 -5.20
CA VAL A 249 -17.05 0.23 -6.57
C VAL A 249 -16.04 1.16 -7.24
N PHE A 250 -15.39 0.69 -8.31
CA PHE A 250 -14.40 1.48 -9.05
C PHE A 250 -15.06 2.41 -10.07
N GLY A 251 -14.57 3.64 -10.12
CA GLY A 251 -15.06 4.65 -11.08
C GLY A 251 -14.77 6.06 -10.62
N PRO A 252 -15.38 7.05 -11.29
CA PRO A 252 -15.33 8.44 -10.84
C PRO A 252 -16.05 8.58 -9.49
N GLN A 253 -15.72 9.66 -8.77
CA GLN A 253 -16.42 9.98 -7.53
C GLN A 253 -17.92 10.08 -7.79
N PRO A 254 -18.75 9.33 -7.06
CA PRO A 254 -20.20 9.43 -7.21
C PRO A 254 -20.71 10.79 -6.77
N ALA A 255 -21.92 11.17 -7.20
CA ALA A 255 -22.57 12.37 -6.70
C ALA A 255 -22.77 12.26 -5.18
N MET A 256 -22.02 13.03 -4.43
CA MET A 256 -22.03 13.04 -2.97
C MET A 256 -21.80 14.44 -2.42
N ARG A 257 -22.40 14.72 -1.28
CA ARG A 257 -22.05 15.86 -0.46
C ARG A 257 -20.90 15.43 0.45
N VAL A 258 -19.71 15.97 0.17
CA VAL A 258 -18.51 15.67 0.96
C VAL A 258 -18.55 16.44 2.27
N ASP A 259 -18.48 15.73 3.38
CA ASP A 259 -18.46 16.32 4.73
C ASP A 259 -17.04 16.39 5.28
N ARG A 260 -16.17 15.43 4.93
CA ARG A 260 -14.79 15.32 5.43
C ARG A 260 -13.86 14.85 4.32
N ILE A 261 -12.64 15.38 4.32
CA ILE A 261 -11.56 14.97 3.43
C ILE A 261 -10.33 14.71 4.29
N GLY A 262 -9.64 13.61 4.03
CA GLY A 262 -8.38 13.27 4.66
C GLY A 262 -7.30 12.93 3.63
N TYR A 263 -6.08 13.39 3.88
CA TYR A 263 -4.90 13.09 3.10
C TYR A 263 -3.92 12.28 3.93
N GLY A 264 -3.66 11.06 3.51
CA GLY A 264 -2.68 10.17 4.16
C GLY A 264 -1.38 10.11 3.39
N ALA A 265 -0.28 10.41 4.06
CA ALA A 265 1.05 10.52 3.47
C ALA A 265 1.79 9.19 3.46
N GLY A 266 2.40 8.83 2.34
CA GLY A 266 3.41 7.79 2.27
C GLY A 266 4.78 8.27 2.78
N THR A 267 5.70 7.33 2.94
CA THR A 267 7.05 7.60 3.45
C THR A 267 7.90 8.42 2.46
N ARG A 268 7.74 8.20 1.15
CA ARG A 268 8.49 8.92 0.12
C ARG A 268 7.98 10.36 -0.02
N ASN A 269 8.90 11.29 -0.27
CA ASN A 269 8.60 12.70 -0.50
C ASN A 269 9.20 13.15 -1.84
N SER A 270 8.49 12.88 -2.92
CA SER A 270 8.85 13.35 -4.26
C SER A 270 8.54 14.84 -4.40
N LYS A 271 9.43 15.59 -5.08
CA LYS A 271 9.33 17.04 -5.16
C LYS A 271 8.11 17.53 -5.96
N ASP A 272 7.79 16.83 -7.06
CA ASP A 272 6.80 17.28 -8.04
C ASP A 272 5.55 16.39 -8.10
N PHE A 273 5.44 15.42 -7.19
CA PHE A 273 4.34 14.48 -7.16
C PHE A 273 3.98 14.12 -5.70
N PRO A 274 2.81 14.57 -5.20
CA PRO A 274 2.42 14.34 -3.81
C PRO A 274 2.12 12.86 -3.57
N ASN A 275 2.95 12.20 -2.78
CA ASN A 275 2.76 10.82 -2.37
C ASN A 275 1.72 10.74 -1.25
N VAL A 276 0.45 10.87 -1.63
CA VAL A 276 -0.70 10.84 -0.72
C VAL A 276 -1.87 10.06 -1.32
N VAL A 277 -2.65 9.40 -0.48
CA VAL A 277 -4.00 8.96 -0.80
C VAL A 277 -5.01 9.95 -0.24
N ARG A 278 -6.07 10.25 -0.99
CA ARG A 278 -7.16 11.10 -0.54
C ARG A 278 -8.39 10.27 -0.22
N LEU A 279 -8.97 10.49 0.95
CA LEU A 279 -10.21 9.90 1.40
C LEU A 279 -11.27 11.00 1.55
N SER A 280 -12.35 10.91 0.79
CA SER A 280 -13.53 11.76 0.94
C SER A 280 -14.65 10.95 1.60
N VAL A 281 -15.25 11.50 2.66
CA VAL A 281 -16.37 10.87 3.38
C VAL A 281 -17.54 11.84 3.34
N GLY A 282 -18.74 11.31 3.08
CA GLY A 282 -19.94 12.15 2.99
C GLY A 282 -21.19 11.32 2.74
N GLU A 283 -22.22 11.95 2.23
CA GLU A 283 -23.50 11.32 1.94
C GLU A 283 -23.81 11.35 0.45
N THR A 284 -24.46 10.27 -0.04
CA THR A 284 -24.98 10.28 -1.42
C THR A 284 -25.97 11.43 -1.58
N CYS A 285 -25.82 12.16 -2.70
CA CYS A 285 -26.89 13.04 -3.14
C CYS A 285 -28.01 12.15 -3.68
N ASP A 286 -29.16 12.10 -3.02
CA ASP A 286 -30.34 11.51 -3.62
C ASP A 286 -30.55 12.24 -4.94
N GLN A 287 -30.50 11.52 -6.06
CA GLN A 287 -31.08 12.03 -7.30
C GLN A 287 -32.57 12.16 -7.04
N ALA A 288 -32.99 13.29 -6.50
CA ALA A 288 -34.37 13.64 -6.50
C ALA A 288 -34.86 13.48 -7.94
N ALA A 289 -35.82 12.62 -8.11
CA ALA A 289 -36.47 12.33 -9.37
C ALA A 289 -36.79 13.65 -10.09
N THR A 290 -35.98 14.05 -11.04
CA THR A 290 -36.37 15.01 -12.08
C THR A 290 -37.22 14.23 -13.09
N THR A 291 -38.35 13.72 -12.61
CA THR A 291 -39.52 13.48 -13.45
C THR A 291 -40.32 14.77 -13.41
N SER A 292 -40.09 15.58 -14.35
CA SER A 292 -41.10 16.57 -14.65
C SER A 292 -40.92 17.07 -16.04
N GLU A 293 -41.94 16.80 -16.80
CA GLU A 293 -42.66 17.82 -17.55
C GLU A 293 -41.76 18.84 -18.28
N ASN A 294 -41.28 18.45 -19.46
CA ASN A 294 -41.31 19.37 -20.58
C ASN A 294 -41.61 18.60 -21.87
N SER A 295 -42.90 18.34 -22.04
CA SER A 295 -43.52 18.17 -23.32
C SER A 295 -43.69 19.55 -23.91
N ALA A 296 -43.28 19.70 -25.15
CA ALA A 296 -43.61 20.74 -26.09
C ALA A 296 -42.86 22.08 -25.99
N ALA A 297 -41.90 22.32 -26.84
CA ALA A 297 -42.08 23.26 -27.96
C ALA A 297 -40.76 23.59 -28.68
N THR A 298 -40.75 23.32 -29.98
CA THR A 298 -40.20 24.12 -31.08
C THR A 298 -38.67 24.23 -31.28
N ALA A 299 -38.29 23.60 -32.32
CA ALA A 299 -37.33 23.94 -33.39
C ALA A 299 -36.47 25.22 -33.25
N GLY A 300 -35.18 25.08 -33.50
CA GLY A 300 -34.46 26.12 -34.24
C GLY A 300 -33.14 26.58 -33.63
N GLN A 301 -32.10 26.33 -34.41
CA GLN A 301 -30.85 27.07 -34.54
C GLN A 301 -29.59 26.53 -33.85
N SER A 302 -28.76 26.02 -34.71
CA SER A 302 -27.33 25.81 -34.58
C SER A 302 -26.56 27.06 -34.15
N HIS A 303 -25.67 26.96 -33.16
CA HIS A 303 -24.48 27.80 -33.11
C HIS A 303 -23.36 27.03 -32.37
N SER A 304 -22.28 26.82 -33.09
CA SER A 304 -20.99 26.38 -32.59
C SER A 304 -20.41 27.37 -31.60
N LYS A 305 -19.96 26.95 -30.44
CA LYS A 305 -18.98 27.70 -29.64
C LYS A 305 -17.94 26.78 -29.05
N SER A 306 -16.71 27.10 -29.36
CA SER A 306 -15.44 26.63 -28.86
C SER A 306 -15.38 26.61 -27.33
N SER A 307 -14.83 25.49 -26.80
CA SER A 307 -14.50 25.36 -25.39
C SER A 307 -13.20 26.09 -25.05
N GLU A 308 -13.30 27.10 -24.20
CA GLU A 308 -12.14 27.69 -23.52
C GLU A 308 -11.78 26.86 -22.27
N VAL A 309 -10.49 26.48 -22.18
CA VAL A 309 -9.91 25.88 -21.01
C VAL A 309 -9.58 26.98 -20.01
N VAL A 310 -10.24 26.99 -18.87
CA VAL A 310 -9.90 27.88 -17.75
C VAL A 310 -8.88 27.16 -16.85
N THR A 311 -7.66 27.69 -16.82
CA THR A 311 -6.64 27.32 -15.85
C THR A 311 -6.83 28.18 -14.60
N VAL A 312 -7.13 27.55 -13.47
CA VAL A 312 -7.10 28.20 -12.16
C VAL A 312 -5.83 27.82 -11.45
N LEU A 313 -5.09 28.82 -11.03
CA LEU A 313 -3.88 28.76 -10.24
C LEU A 313 -4.08 28.17 -8.85
#